data_39aead7f336eca283954873dd1966916
#
_entry.id   39aead7f336eca283954873dd1966916
#
_cell.length_a   1.000
_cell.length_b   1.000
_cell.length_c   1.000
_cell.angle_alpha   90.00
_cell.angle_beta   90.00
_cell.angle_gamma   90.00
#
_symmetry.space_group_name_H-M   'P 1'
#
loop_
_entity.id
_entity.type
_entity.pdbx_description
1 polymer ?
#
loop_
_entity_poly.entity_id
_entity_poly.type
_entity_poly.pdbx_seq_one_letter_code
_entity_poly.pdbx_strand_id
1 'polypeptide(L)'
;MNSVRVRVPATSANLGPGFDSLGVALRLYNTTTVVRGRGPALGDMAREAADLFFGKTQTKPFSFHWSVEGDVPRSRGLGSSVTVRLGVLHGLNELAGRPLKRHRVFELCAELEGHPDNAAPGAFGGFCIAPAKGPVQSYVVGEDLAFVFLIPAHELETEKARNLLPKTLPLSDAVLSAGNAAAIAGAFASGDYKKLAGCFGDRIHQPYRAKVLPFLDSVIEAGCAAGALGGWLSGAGSAVACATLARPDRVANAMASACDLDTACAIVLRADNQGVRILK
;
A
#
# COMPACT_ATOMS: atom_id res chain seq x y z
N MET A 1 0.31 8.59 29.96
CA MET A 1 -0.52 8.78 28.74
C MET A 1 -1.54 7.64 28.68
N ASN A 2 -2.83 7.96 28.54
CA ASN A 2 -3.91 6.95 28.50
C ASN A 2 -4.49 6.77 27.09
N SER A 3 -4.21 7.67 26.17
CA SER A 3 -4.69 7.65 24.79
C SER A 3 -3.58 8.07 23.83
N VAL A 4 -3.55 7.46 22.64
CA VAL A 4 -2.60 7.77 21.57
C VAL A 4 -3.34 7.80 20.25
N ARG A 5 -3.07 8.81 19.44
CA ARG A 5 -3.57 8.91 18.06
C ARG A 5 -2.43 8.66 17.08
N VAL A 6 -2.62 7.76 16.16
CA VAL A 6 -1.62 7.34 15.18
C VAL A 6 -2.17 7.54 13.79
N ARG A 7 -1.55 8.42 13.00
CA ARG A 7 -1.89 8.62 11.58
C ARG A 7 -1.00 7.74 10.71
N VAL A 8 -1.62 6.98 9.83
CA VAL A 8 -0.92 6.10 8.88
C VAL A 8 -1.38 6.41 7.46
N PRO A 9 -0.46 6.60 6.51
CA PRO A 9 -0.80 6.84 5.12
C PRO A 9 -1.34 5.57 4.44
N ALA A 10 -2.22 5.74 3.45
CA ALA A 10 -2.52 4.72 2.47
C ALA A 10 -1.27 4.31 1.70
N THR A 11 -1.29 3.13 1.12
CA THR A 11 -0.17 2.60 0.35
C THR A 11 -0.64 1.93 -0.93
N SER A 12 0.17 2.01 -1.98
CA SER A 12 0.02 1.21 -3.18
C SER A 12 1.21 0.28 -3.30
N ALA A 13 0.95 -1.01 -3.41
CA ALA A 13 1.97 -2.04 -3.50
C ALA A 13 2.11 -2.58 -4.92
N ASN A 14 3.17 -3.34 -5.14
CA ASN A 14 3.57 -3.99 -6.38
C ASN A 14 4.08 -3.04 -7.47
N LEU A 15 3.44 -1.92 -7.72
CA LEU A 15 3.77 -0.99 -8.81
C LEU A 15 3.95 -1.73 -10.17
N GLY A 16 3.07 -2.68 -10.47
CA GLY A 16 3.20 -3.61 -11.58
C GLY A 16 4.16 -4.74 -11.25
N PRO A 17 5.38 -4.78 -11.83
CA PRO A 17 6.28 -5.94 -11.76
C PRO A 17 6.98 -6.15 -10.40
N GLY A 18 6.85 -5.22 -9.46
CA GLY A 18 7.50 -5.30 -8.14
C GLY A 18 6.72 -6.09 -7.10
N PHE A 19 6.13 -7.22 -7.51
CA PHE A 19 5.28 -8.06 -6.67
C PHE A 19 5.91 -8.41 -5.32
N ASP A 20 5.16 -8.19 -4.23
CA ASP A 20 5.54 -8.41 -2.82
C ASP A 20 6.84 -7.67 -2.39
N SER A 21 7.31 -6.66 -3.17
CA SER A 21 8.60 -6.00 -2.91
C SER A 21 8.57 -4.48 -3.02
N LEU A 22 7.77 -3.92 -3.94
CA LEU A 22 7.73 -2.48 -4.17
C LEU A 22 6.44 -1.87 -3.63
N GLY A 23 6.56 -0.69 -3.03
CA GLY A 23 5.40 0.05 -2.55
C GLY A 23 5.65 1.55 -2.42
N VAL A 24 4.58 2.34 -2.41
CA VAL A 24 4.61 3.79 -2.23
C VAL A 24 3.54 4.23 -1.22
N ALA A 25 3.90 5.14 -0.33
CA ALA A 25 2.97 5.77 0.59
C ALA A 25 2.29 6.99 -0.06
N LEU A 26 1.02 7.21 0.28
CA LEU A 26 0.14 8.18 -0.38
C LEU A 26 -0.48 9.14 0.64
N ARG A 27 -0.70 10.38 0.25
CA ARG A 27 -1.37 11.41 1.08
C ARG A 27 -2.89 11.19 1.14
N LEU A 28 -3.26 10.04 1.65
CA LEU A 28 -4.60 9.64 2.04
C LEU A 28 -4.44 8.88 3.35
N TYR A 29 -5.24 9.11 4.37
CA TYR A 29 -4.86 8.69 5.72
C TYR A 29 -5.99 8.00 6.46
N ASN A 30 -5.62 7.06 7.31
CA ASN A 30 -6.40 6.66 8.46
C ASN A 30 -5.71 7.13 9.75
N THR A 31 -6.50 7.49 10.75
CA THR A 31 -6.03 7.81 12.10
C THR A 31 -6.64 6.80 13.07
N THR A 32 -5.78 6.01 13.70
CA THR A 32 -6.17 5.06 14.73
C THR A 32 -5.99 5.71 16.11
N THR A 33 -7.04 5.67 16.93
CA THR A 33 -6.96 6.07 18.34
C THR A 33 -6.92 4.80 19.19
N VAL A 34 -5.89 4.66 20.03
CA VAL A 34 -5.73 3.54 20.98
C VAL A 34 -5.80 4.10 22.39
N VAL A 35 -6.69 3.54 23.20
CA VAL A 35 -6.97 4.04 24.57
C VAL A 35 -6.81 2.89 25.57
N ARG A 36 -6.01 3.09 26.61
CA ARG A 36 -5.85 2.13 27.71
C ARG A 36 -7.12 2.06 28.55
N GLY A 37 -7.63 0.86 28.78
CA GLY A 37 -8.82 0.61 29.57
C GLY A 37 -9.76 -0.39 28.91
N ARG A 38 -10.85 -0.74 29.61
CA ARG A 38 -11.90 -1.62 29.08
C ARG A 38 -12.74 -0.88 28.05
N GLY A 39 -13.18 -1.58 27.02
CA GLY A 39 -14.02 -1.02 25.95
C GLY A 39 -14.66 -2.11 25.11
N PRO A 40 -15.20 -1.79 23.93
CA PRO A 40 -15.76 -2.75 22.99
C PRO A 40 -14.76 -3.86 22.63
N ALA A 41 -15.26 -4.97 22.07
CA ALA A 41 -14.42 -6.05 21.56
C ALA A 41 -13.46 -5.53 20.47
N LEU A 42 -12.22 -6.03 20.49
CA LEU A 42 -11.14 -5.52 19.63
C LEU A 42 -11.36 -5.77 18.13
N GLY A 43 -12.10 -6.81 17.76
CA GLY A 43 -12.08 -7.36 16.40
C GLY A 43 -10.77 -8.10 16.11
N ASP A 44 -10.77 -8.96 15.08
CA ASP A 44 -9.68 -9.91 14.87
C ASP A 44 -8.35 -9.23 14.53
N MET A 45 -8.36 -8.27 13.63
CA MET A 45 -7.15 -7.56 13.19
C MET A 45 -6.40 -6.86 14.34
N ALA A 46 -7.12 -6.19 15.23
CA ALA A 46 -6.51 -5.52 16.37
C ALA A 46 -6.09 -6.51 17.47
N ARG A 47 -6.79 -7.64 17.58
CA ARG A 47 -6.43 -8.73 18.51
C ARG A 47 -5.14 -9.39 18.06
N GLU A 48 -5.02 -9.80 16.79
CA GLU A 48 -3.80 -10.36 16.22
C GLU A 48 -2.60 -9.44 16.41
N ALA A 49 -2.77 -8.13 16.15
CA ALA A 49 -1.72 -7.14 16.37
C ALA A 49 -1.30 -7.02 17.84
N ALA A 50 -2.26 -7.06 18.77
CA ALA A 50 -1.98 -7.01 20.20
C ALA A 50 -1.29 -8.29 20.70
N ASP A 51 -1.77 -9.46 20.31
CA ASP A 51 -1.21 -10.74 20.70
C ASP A 51 0.24 -10.84 20.23
N LEU A 52 0.52 -10.46 18.98
CA LEU A 52 1.88 -10.43 18.44
C LEU A 52 2.76 -9.42 19.18
N PHE A 53 2.26 -8.19 19.44
CA PHE A 53 3.01 -7.16 20.15
C PHE A 53 3.40 -7.62 21.57
N PHE A 54 2.43 -8.08 22.36
CA PHE A 54 2.70 -8.54 23.73
C PHE A 54 3.54 -9.81 23.75
N GLY A 55 3.38 -10.70 22.79
CA GLY A 55 4.20 -11.91 22.67
C GLY A 55 5.67 -11.63 22.30
N LYS A 56 5.95 -10.56 21.54
CA LYS A 56 7.32 -10.19 21.11
C LYS A 56 8.00 -9.16 22.04
N THR A 57 7.27 -8.63 23.01
CA THR A 57 7.80 -7.69 24.00
C THR A 57 7.74 -8.29 25.39
N GLN A 58 8.54 -7.79 26.32
CA GLN A 58 8.42 -8.15 27.74
C GLN A 58 7.36 -7.29 28.47
N THR A 59 6.52 -6.61 27.73
CA THR A 59 5.47 -5.73 28.26
C THR A 59 4.34 -6.57 28.84
N LYS A 60 3.99 -6.32 30.11
CA LYS A 60 2.81 -6.95 30.71
C LYS A 60 1.56 -6.53 29.93
N PRO A 61 0.73 -7.46 29.42
CA PRO A 61 -0.50 -7.15 28.74
C PRO A 61 -1.43 -6.25 29.55
N PHE A 62 -2.09 -5.31 28.88
CA PHE A 62 -3.11 -4.43 29.47
C PHE A 62 -4.32 -4.34 28.57
N SER A 63 -5.49 -4.08 29.16
CA SER A 63 -6.71 -3.83 28.39
C SER A 63 -6.64 -2.53 27.65
N PHE A 64 -7.14 -2.51 26.41
CA PHE A 64 -7.28 -1.31 25.58
C PHE A 64 -8.50 -1.45 24.68
N HIS A 65 -8.94 -0.32 24.14
CA HIS A 65 -9.90 -0.25 23.04
C HIS A 65 -9.35 0.70 21.97
N TRP A 66 -9.94 0.63 20.79
CA TRP A 66 -9.46 1.39 19.66
C TRP A 66 -10.60 1.82 18.74
N SER A 67 -10.33 2.84 17.94
CA SER A 67 -11.17 3.28 16.84
C SER A 67 -10.30 3.74 15.67
N VAL A 68 -10.87 3.74 14.47
CA VAL A 68 -10.22 4.25 13.26
C VAL A 68 -11.16 5.21 12.54
N GLU A 69 -10.62 6.34 12.11
CA GLU A 69 -11.28 7.36 11.28
C GLU A 69 -10.37 7.70 10.08
N GLY A 70 -10.94 8.04 8.94
CA GLY A 70 -10.19 8.45 7.75
C GLY A 70 -10.80 7.97 6.45
N ASP A 71 -10.09 8.23 5.35
CA ASP A 71 -10.60 8.12 3.99
C ASP A 71 -10.01 6.93 3.22
N VAL A 72 -9.19 6.08 3.85
CA VAL A 72 -8.59 4.92 3.17
C VAL A 72 -9.64 3.83 2.99
N PRO A 73 -10.06 3.53 1.75
CA PRO A 73 -11.13 2.59 1.49
C PRO A 73 -10.70 1.16 1.80
N ARG A 74 -11.62 0.38 2.39
CA ARG A 74 -11.36 -1.02 2.74
C ARG A 74 -11.36 -1.91 1.51
N SER A 75 -10.45 -2.90 1.48
CA SER A 75 -10.41 -3.97 0.45
C SER A 75 -10.38 -3.44 -0.99
N ARG A 76 -9.67 -2.33 -1.24
CA ARG A 76 -9.51 -1.68 -2.55
C ARG A 76 -8.05 -1.61 -3.01
N GLY A 77 -7.13 -2.33 -2.35
CA GLY A 77 -5.71 -2.30 -2.73
C GLY A 77 -4.96 -1.03 -2.32
N LEU A 78 -5.47 -0.27 -1.34
CA LEU A 78 -4.85 0.96 -0.83
C LEU A 78 -4.27 0.78 0.60
N GLY A 79 -3.92 -0.43 0.99
CA GLY A 79 -3.23 -0.73 2.25
C GLY A 79 -4.06 -0.46 3.51
N SER A 80 -5.40 -0.58 3.45
CA SER A 80 -6.28 -0.31 4.61
C SER A 80 -5.95 -1.19 5.82
N SER A 81 -5.64 -2.48 5.65
CA SER A 81 -5.20 -3.38 6.72
C SER A 81 -3.94 -2.88 7.41
N VAL A 82 -2.94 -2.48 6.63
CA VAL A 82 -1.69 -1.90 7.12
C VAL A 82 -1.94 -0.65 7.95
N THR A 83 -2.88 0.23 7.52
CA THR A 83 -3.17 1.45 8.29
C THR A 83 -3.71 1.13 9.68
N VAL A 84 -4.53 0.09 9.81
CA VAL A 84 -5.06 -0.36 11.10
C VAL A 84 -3.97 -1.05 11.93
N ARG A 85 -3.25 -2.03 11.34
CA ARG A 85 -2.21 -2.80 12.04
C ARG A 85 -1.08 -1.91 12.55
N LEU A 86 -0.52 -1.03 11.69
CA LEU A 86 0.49 -0.05 12.13
C LEU A 86 -0.07 0.92 13.16
N GLY A 87 -1.32 1.35 13.01
CA GLY A 87 -1.99 2.23 13.96
C GLY A 87 -2.08 1.61 15.35
N VAL A 88 -2.57 0.37 15.45
CA VAL A 88 -2.68 -0.38 16.71
C VAL A 88 -1.30 -0.68 17.30
N LEU A 89 -0.36 -1.22 16.50
CA LEU A 89 0.98 -1.56 16.96
C LEU A 89 1.74 -0.34 17.50
N HIS A 90 1.72 0.80 16.79
CA HIS A 90 2.34 2.03 17.27
C HIS A 90 1.62 2.59 18.50
N GLY A 91 0.28 2.54 18.54
CA GLY A 91 -0.50 2.95 19.71
C GLY A 91 -0.15 2.16 20.96
N LEU A 92 -0.07 0.82 20.85
CA LEU A 92 0.36 -0.06 21.93
C LEU A 92 1.80 0.22 22.35
N ASN A 93 2.71 0.41 21.38
CA ASN A 93 4.09 0.73 21.63
C ASN A 93 4.25 2.03 22.45
N GLU A 94 3.54 3.09 22.09
CA GLU A 94 3.51 4.34 22.85
C GLU A 94 2.95 4.17 24.26
N LEU A 95 1.80 3.48 24.41
CA LEU A 95 1.18 3.21 25.70
C LEU A 95 2.03 2.31 26.61
N ALA A 96 2.87 1.47 26.03
CA ALA A 96 3.81 0.61 26.73
C ALA A 96 5.15 1.28 27.09
N GLY A 97 5.34 2.57 26.73
CA GLY A 97 6.58 3.29 27.00
C GLY A 97 7.66 3.10 25.92
N ARG A 98 7.28 2.74 24.70
CA ARG A 98 8.15 2.57 23.52
C ARG A 98 9.20 1.46 23.63
N PRO A 99 8.82 0.22 24.00
CA PRO A 99 9.79 -0.88 24.09
C PRO A 99 10.41 -1.23 22.72
N LEU A 100 9.75 -0.89 21.60
CA LEU A 100 10.21 -1.19 20.26
C LEU A 100 10.60 0.06 19.48
N LYS A 101 11.69 -0.03 18.68
CA LYS A 101 12.03 0.95 17.67
C LYS A 101 11.09 0.84 16.45
N ARG A 102 10.93 1.92 15.67
CA ARG A 102 10.06 1.99 14.47
C ARG A 102 10.26 0.80 13.52
N HIS A 103 11.50 0.42 13.26
CA HIS A 103 11.82 -0.71 12.39
C HIS A 103 11.23 -2.03 12.91
N ARG A 104 11.30 -2.26 14.22
CA ARG A 104 10.74 -3.47 14.82
C ARG A 104 9.21 -3.49 14.78
N VAL A 105 8.55 -2.34 14.92
CA VAL A 105 7.09 -2.22 14.75
C VAL A 105 6.69 -2.52 13.28
N PHE A 106 7.48 -2.03 12.32
CA PHE A 106 7.29 -2.39 10.91
C PHE A 106 7.40 -3.91 10.67
N GLU A 107 8.41 -4.57 11.23
CA GLU A 107 8.58 -6.03 11.09
C GLU A 107 7.37 -6.80 11.62
N LEU A 108 6.80 -6.40 12.76
CA LEU A 108 5.57 -7.01 13.29
C LEU A 108 4.38 -6.81 12.33
N CYS A 109 4.26 -5.63 11.73
CA CYS A 109 3.22 -5.38 10.74
C CYS A 109 3.40 -6.24 9.48
N ALA A 110 4.63 -6.36 8.98
CA ALA A 110 4.95 -7.20 7.83
C ALA A 110 4.71 -8.71 8.11
N GLU A 111 4.98 -9.17 9.34
CA GLU A 111 4.67 -10.54 9.81
C GLU A 111 3.16 -10.80 9.76
N LEU A 112 2.33 -9.85 10.19
CA LEU A 112 0.86 -9.93 10.16
C LEU A 112 0.27 -9.85 8.75
N GLU A 113 0.89 -9.08 7.85
CA GLU A 113 0.44 -8.96 6.45
C GLU A 113 0.90 -10.14 5.58
N GLY A 114 1.96 -10.86 6.01
CA GLY A 114 2.61 -11.93 5.25
C GLY A 114 3.56 -11.44 4.16
N HIS A 115 3.63 -10.13 3.91
CA HIS A 115 4.51 -9.48 2.94
C HIS A 115 4.77 -8.01 3.33
N PRO A 116 5.96 -7.46 3.01
CA PRO A 116 6.38 -6.15 3.52
C PRO A 116 6.01 -4.95 2.64
N ASP A 117 5.53 -5.16 1.42
CA ASP A 117 5.38 -4.17 0.35
C ASP A 117 4.43 -3.00 0.67
N ASN A 118 3.37 -3.24 1.45
CA ASN A 118 2.50 -2.20 1.99
C ASN A 118 2.98 -1.70 3.36
N ALA A 119 3.48 -2.61 4.20
CA ALA A 119 3.93 -2.27 5.54
C ALA A 119 5.11 -1.28 5.53
N ALA A 120 6.05 -1.44 4.59
CA ALA A 120 7.23 -0.59 4.49
C ALA A 120 6.88 0.88 4.17
N PRO A 121 6.18 1.20 3.07
CA PRO A 121 5.80 2.59 2.81
C PRO A 121 4.85 3.14 3.88
N GLY A 122 3.92 2.35 4.41
CA GLY A 122 3.10 2.76 5.54
C GLY A 122 3.91 3.16 6.77
N ALA A 123 4.95 2.39 7.08
CA ALA A 123 5.85 2.67 8.19
C ALA A 123 6.81 3.83 7.90
N PHE A 124 7.50 3.87 6.77
CA PHE A 124 8.64 4.76 6.52
C PHE A 124 8.33 5.95 5.62
N GLY A 125 7.26 5.88 4.82
CA GLY A 125 6.93 6.87 3.79
C GLY A 125 7.74 6.69 2.51
N GLY A 126 7.40 7.50 1.50
CA GLY A 126 8.07 7.52 0.20
C GLY A 126 7.82 6.26 -0.63
N PHE A 127 8.70 6.03 -1.58
CA PHE A 127 8.80 4.77 -2.32
C PHE A 127 9.71 3.82 -1.55
N CYS A 128 9.27 2.59 -1.33
CA CYS A 128 10.02 1.57 -0.60
C CYS A 128 10.32 0.35 -1.48
N ILE A 129 11.56 -0.14 -1.35
CA ILE A 129 11.96 -1.47 -1.78
C ILE A 129 12.09 -2.32 -0.51
N ALA A 130 11.22 -3.30 -0.35
CA ALA A 130 11.14 -4.13 0.83
C ALA A 130 11.31 -5.61 0.44
N PRO A 131 12.54 -6.12 0.34
CA PRO A 131 12.78 -7.51 0.00
C PRO A 131 12.30 -8.43 1.13
N ALA A 132 11.93 -9.68 0.79
CA ALA A 132 11.51 -10.69 1.77
C ALA A 132 12.58 -10.95 2.84
N LYS A 133 13.85 -10.77 2.49
CA LYS A 133 15.01 -10.82 3.40
C LYS A 133 15.94 -9.67 3.08
N GLY A 134 16.33 -8.92 4.10
CA GLY A 134 17.27 -7.80 3.96
C GLY A 134 16.66 -6.46 4.37
N PRO A 135 17.45 -5.39 4.32
CA PRO A 135 17.01 -4.07 4.77
C PRO A 135 16.02 -3.44 3.77
N VAL A 136 15.03 -2.75 4.32
CA VAL A 136 14.14 -1.87 3.53
C VAL A 136 14.95 -0.66 3.07
N GLN A 137 14.78 -0.30 1.79
CA GLN A 137 15.28 0.94 1.23
C GLN A 137 14.09 1.87 1.01
N SER A 138 14.21 3.13 1.42
CA SER A 138 13.17 4.15 1.30
C SER A 138 13.72 5.37 0.57
N TYR A 139 12.98 5.88 -0.40
CA TYR A 139 13.33 7.02 -1.24
C TYR A 139 12.24 8.08 -1.17
N VAL A 140 12.66 9.32 -1.03
CA VAL A 140 11.76 10.47 -1.11
C VAL A 140 11.21 10.59 -2.53
N VAL A 141 9.91 10.78 -2.66
CA VAL A 141 9.23 10.98 -3.95
C VAL A 141 8.99 12.47 -4.15
N GLY A 142 9.37 12.99 -5.32
CA GLY A 142 9.19 14.39 -5.69
C GLY A 142 7.73 14.80 -5.81
N GLU A 143 7.46 16.07 -5.56
CA GLU A 143 6.10 16.64 -5.65
C GLU A 143 5.57 16.74 -7.08
N ASP A 144 6.42 16.62 -8.09
CA ASP A 144 6.06 16.61 -9.50
C ASP A 144 5.40 15.30 -9.94
N LEU A 145 5.70 14.16 -9.27
CA LEU A 145 5.07 12.89 -9.58
C LEU A 145 3.69 12.78 -8.91
N ALA A 146 2.65 12.66 -9.72
CA ALA A 146 1.29 12.39 -9.28
C ALA A 146 0.93 10.92 -9.50
N PHE A 147 0.11 10.40 -8.58
CA PHE A 147 -0.50 9.09 -8.67
C PHE A 147 -2.01 9.27 -8.84
N VAL A 148 -2.55 8.75 -9.93
CA VAL A 148 -3.99 8.78 -10.23
C VAL A 148 -4.56 7.41 -9.96
N PHE A 149 -5.57 7.33 -9.11
CA PHE A 149 -6.25 6.07 -8.76
C PHE A 149 -7.67 6.10 -9.26
N LEU A 150 -8.07 5.05 -9.97
CA LEU A 150 -9.47 4.70 -10.16
C LEU A 150 -9.84 3.65 -9.11
N ILE A 151 -10.82 3.95 -8.27
CA ILE A 151 -11.24 3.12 -7.14
C ILE A 151 -12.68 2.66 -7.39
N PRO A 152 -12.88 1.42 -7.87
CA PRO A 152 -14.21 0.84 -8.02
C PRO A 152 -14.85 0.51 -6.67
N ALA A 153 -16.17 0.42 -6.61
CA ALA A 153 -16.87 -0.10 -5.43
C ALA A 153 -16.67 -1.60 -5.21
N HIS A 154 -16.15 -2.31 -6.21
CA HIS A 154 -15.89 -3.76 -6.15
C HIS A 154 -14.76 -4.10 -5.16
N GLU A 155 -15.04 -4.98 -4.19
CA GLU A 155 -14.06 -5.48 -3.22
C GLU A 155 -13.34 -6.72 -3.75
N LEU A 156 -12.01 -6.75 -3.59
CA LEU A 156 -11.21 -7.92 -3.87
C LEU A 156 -10.36 -8.25 -2.63
N GLU A 157 -10.68 -9.38 -2.00
CA GLU A 157 -9.93 -9.88 -0.86
C GLU A 157 -8.52 -10.34 -1.29
N THR A 158 -7.51 -9.98 -0.51
CA THR A 158 -6.10 -10.28 -0.83
C THR A 158 -5.85 -11.79 -0.99
N GLU A 159 -6.46 -12.62 -0.15
CA GLU A 159 -6.33 -14.08 -0.24
C GLU A 159 -6.92 -14.63 -1.54
N LYS A 160 -8.12 -14.17 -1.93
CA LYS A 160 -8.74 -14.55 -3.20
C LYS A 160 -7.88 -14.14 -4.40
N ALA A 161 -7.36 -12.91 -4.39
CA ALA A 161 -6.47 -12.42 -5.44
C ALA A 161 -5.14 -13.20 -5.52
N ARG A 162 -4.62 -13.68 -4.38
CA ARG A 162 -3.40 -14.50 -4.32
C ARG A 162 -3.63 -15.90 -4.86
N ASN A 163 -4.79 -16.50 -4.63
CA ASN A 163 -5.14 -17.82 -5.11
C ASN A 163 -5.30 -17.90 -6.65
N LEU A 164 -5.37 -16.77 -7.35
CA LEU A 164 -5.37 -16.72 -8.82
C LEU A 164 -3.98 -16.91 -9.43
N LEU A 165 -2.91 -16.78 -8.64
CA LEU A 165 -1.55 -16.81 -9.13
C LEU A 165 -1.08 -18.22 -9.48
N PRO A 166 -0.28 -18.41 -10.53
CA PRO A 166 0.27 -19.70 -10.88
C PRO A 166 1.38 -20.09 -9.88
N LYS A 167 1.60 -21.38 -9.73
CA LYS A 167 2.70 -21.92 -8.90
C LYS A 167 4.07 -21.78 -9.56
N THR A 168 4.13 -21.64 -10.88
CA THR A 168 5.35 -21.52 -11.69
C THR A 168 5.13 -20.50 -12.80
N LEU A 169 6.21 -19.85 -13.22
CA LEU A 169 6.22 -18.88 -14.31
C LEU A 169 7.24 -19.28 -15.37
N PRO A 170 7.01 -19.00 -16.67
CA PRO A 170 8.05 -19.06 -17.69
C PRO A 170 9.23 -18.16 -17.30
N LEU A 171 10.45 -18.62 -17.57
CA LEU A 171 11.65 -17.82 -17.26
C LEU A 171 11.65 -16.46 -17.97
N SER A 172 11.14 -16.40 -19.21
CA SER A 172 11.00 -15.15 -19.97
C SER A 172 10.13 -14.12 -19.24
N ASP A 173 9.02 -14.55 -18.64
CA ASP A 173 8.09 -13.70 -17.90
C ASP A 173 8.71 -13.20 -16.59
N ALA A 174 9.46 -14.07 -15.91
CA ALA A 174 10.22 -13.70 -14.72
C ALA A 174 11.31 -12.67 -15.03
N VAL A 175 12.06 -12.86 -16.12
CA VAL A 175 13.12 -11.94 -16.57
C VAL A 175 12.54 -10.58 -16.95
N LEU A 176 11.41 -10.54 -17.68
CA LEU A 176 10.73 -9.30 -18.04
C LEU A 176 10.30 -8.53 -16.78
N SER A 177 9.60 -9.19 -15.86
CA SER A 177 9.12 -8.55 -14.65
C SER A 177 10.28 -8.08 -13.75
N ALA A 178 11.33 -8.89 -13.59
CA ALA A 178 12.51 -8.51 -12.80
C ALA A 178 13.23 -7.29 -13.40
N GLY A 179 13.40 -7.24 -14.73
CA GLY A 179 13.98 -6.09 -15.43
C GLY A 179 13.18 -4.81 -15.25
N ASN A 180 11.86 -4.89 -15.39
CA ASN A 180 10.95 -3.76 -15.20
C ASN A 180 10.94 -3.30 -13.74
N ALA A 181 10.92 -4.20 -12.76
CA ALA A 181 10.98 -3.85 -11.34
C ALA A 181 12.30 -3.14 -11.00
N ALA A 182 13.44 -3.61 -11.55
CA ALA A 182 14.73 -2.95 -11.39
C ALA A 182 14.75 -1.54 -12.03
N ALA A 183 14.13 -1.37 -13.20
CA ALA A 183 14.00 -0.06 -13.86
C ALA A 183 13.15 0.92 -13.03
N ILE A 184 12.01 0.48 -12.46
CA ILE A 184 11.19 1.27 -11.55
C ILE A 184 12.02 1.68 -10.32
N ALA A 185 12.70 0.73 -9.67
CA ALA A 185 13.56 1.01 -8.52
C ALA A 185 14.64 2.05 -8.85
N GLY A 186 15.30 1.92 -10.00
CA GLY A 186 16.30 2.87 -10.50
C GLY A 186 15.73 4.27 -10.76
N ALA A 187 14.53 4.36 -11.33
CA ALA A 187 13.85 5.63 -11.58
C ALA A 187 13.52 6.37 -10.28
N PHE A 188 13.00 5.68 -9.27
CA PHE A 188 12.71 6.27 -7.96
C PHE A 188 14.00 6.63 -7.20
N ALA A 189 15.01 5.78 -7.23
CA ALA A 189 16.29 6.03 -6.57
C ALA A 189 17.04 7.24 -7.15
N SER A 190 16.93 7.46 -8.47
CA SER A 190 17.55 8.61 -9.15
C SER A 190 16.68 9.88 -9.14
N GLY A 191 15.39 9.79 -8.80
CA GLY A 191 14.43 10.88 -8.93
C GLY A 191 14.09 11.24 -10.37
N ASP A 192 14.55 10.47 -11.37
CA ASP A 192 14.24 10.68 -12.78
C ASP A 192 13.01 9.86 -13.19
N TYR A 193 11.84 10.39 -12.86
CA TYR A 193 10.57 9.71 -13.08
C TYR A 193 10.17 9.55 -14.55
N LYS A 194 10.82 10.25 -15.49
CA LYS A 194 10.60 10.02 -16.93
C LYS A 194 11.01 8.59 -17.33
N LYS A 195 11.95 8.00 -16.59
CA LYS A 195 12.40 6.62 -16.79
C LYS A 195 11.38 5.56 -16.38
N LEU A 196 10.28 5.95 -15.72
CA LEU A 196 9.17 5.03 -15.42
C LEU A 196 8.39 4.63 -16.67
N ALA A 197 8.48 5.42 -17.76
CA ALA A 197 7.73 5.15 -18.98
C ALA A 197 8.07 3.76 -19.56
N GLY A 198 7.02 2.94 -19.74
CA GLY A 198 7.15 1.57 -20.27
C GLY A 198 7.61 0.51 -19.27
N CYS A 199 7.88 0.85 -17.99
CA CYS A 199 8.42 -0.09 -17.01
C CYS A 199 7.34 -0.83 -16.19
N PHE A 200 6.05 -0.52 -16.33
CA PHE A 200 4.98 -1.10 -15.50
C PHE A 200 4.46 -2.46 -16.00
N GLY A 201 5.02 -2.99 -17.08
CA GLY A 201 4.65 -4.31 -17.60
C GLY A 201 4.99 -5.42 -16.60
N ASP A 202 3.96 -6.20 -16.23
CA ASP A 202 4.06 -7.31 -15.30
C ASP A 202 3.58 -8.62 -15.92
N ARG A 203 4.23 -9.73 -15.56
CA ARG A 203 3.87 -11.11 -15.92
C ARG A 203 3.69 -12.00 -14.70
N ILE A 204 3.84 -11.45 -13.47
CA ILE A 204 3.79 -12.22 -12.23
C ILE A 204 2.36 -12.31 -11.70
N HIS A 205 1.64 -11.19 -11.63
CA HIS A 205 0.33 -11.18 -10.96
C HIS A 205 -0.79 -10.51 -11.74
N GLN A 206 -0.55 -9.40 -12.45
CA GLN A 206 -1.60 -8.64 -13.12
C GLN A 206 -2.35 -9.46 -14.19
N PRO A 207 -1.72 -10.24 -15.08
CA PRO A 207 -2.42 -11.01 -16.10
C PRO A 207 -3.41 -12.04 -15.52
N TYR A 208 -3.13 -12.53 -14.33
CA TYR A 208 -3.98 -13.50 -13.65
C TYR A 208 -5.14 -12.81 -12.94
N ARG A 209 -4.92 -11.64 -12.33
CA ARG A 209 -5.93 -10.83 -11.65
C ARG A 209 -6.85 -10.09 -12.61
N ALA A 210 -6.37 -9.72 -13.80
CA ALA A 210 -7.17 -9.14 -14.88
C ALA A 210 -8.37 -10.01 -15.26
N LYS A 211 -8.28 -11.34 -15.10
CA LYS A 211 -9.39 -12.28 -15.37
C LYS A 211 -10.63 -12.02 -14.51
N VAL A 212 -10.48 -11.44 -13.33
CA VAL A 212 -11.57 -11.07 -12.41
C VAL A 212 -11.77 -9.55 -12.31
N LEU A 213 -10.96 -8.76 -13.02
CA LEU A 213 -11.01 -7.31 -13.10
C LEU A 213 -10.97 -6.87 -14.57
N PRO A 214 -12.04 -7.08 -15.33
CA PRO A 214 -12.03 -6.92 -16.80
C PRO A 214 -11.76 -5.49 -17.28
N PHE A 215 -11.92 -4.50 -16.40
CA PHE A 215 -11.62 -3.09 -16.67
C PHE A 215 -10.14 -2.73 -16.52
N LEU A 216 -9.29 -3.62 -15.98
CA LEU A 216 -7.90 -3.29 -15.60
C LEU A 216 -7.10 -2.75 -16.79
N ASP A 217 -7.07 -3.47 -17.88
CA ASP A 217 -6.24 -3.12 -19.04
C ASP A 217 -6.77 -1.88 -19.73
N SER A 218 -8.09 -1.77 -19.97
CA SER A 218 -8.72 -0.60 -20.60
C SER A 218 -8.49 0.70 -19.83
N VAL A 219 -8.55 0.63 -18.48
CA VAL A 219 -8.30 1.79 -17.60
C VAL A 219 -6.83 2.21 -17.65
N ILE A 220 -5.89 1.26 -17.63
CA ILE A 220 -4.45 1.57 -17.76
C ILE A 220 -4.15 2.18 -19.13
N GLU A 221 -4.66 1.59 -20.21
CA GLU A 221 -4.46 2.07 -21.58
C GLU A 221 -5.01 3.50 -21.77
N ALA A 222 -6.22 3.78 -21.25
CA ALA A 222 -6.80 5.12 -21.29
C ALA A 222 -5.96 6.14 -20.51
N GLY A 223 -5.46 5.77 -19.32
CA GLY A 223 -4.54 6.60 -18.55
C GLY A 223 -3.26 6.91 -19.30
N CYS A 224 -2.64 5.91 -19.94
CA CYS A 224 -1.44 6.08 -20.76
C CYS A 224 -1.70 6.95 -21.99
N ALA A 225 -2.80 6.76 -22.70
CA ALA A 225 -3.20 7.60 -23.84
C ALA A 225 -3.46 9.06 -23.44
N ALA A 226 -3.86 9.30 -22.19
CA ALA A 226 -4.02 10.64 -21.63
C ALA A 226 -2.72 11.29 -21.14
N GLY A 227 -1.59 10.54 -21.11
CA GLY A 227 -0.25 11.05 -20.78
C GLY A 227 0.34 10.52 -19.49
N ALA A 228 -0.17 9.41 -18.93
CA ALA A 228 0.50 8.71 -17.86
C ALA A 228 1.77 8.00 -18.35
N LEU A 229 2.76 7.88 -17.47
CA LEU A 229 4.01 7.15 -17.72
C LEU A 229 3.79 5.63 -17.78
N GLY A 230 2.70 5.17 -17.15
CA GLY A 230 2.24 3.81 -17.07
C GLY A 230 1.27 3.61 -15.94
N GLY A 231 0.73 2.39 -15.80
CA GLY A 231 -0.25 2.08 -14.78
C GLY A 231 -0.12 0.64 -14.29
N TRP A 232 -0.77 0.37 -13.16
CA TRP A 232 -0.74 -0.93 -12.49
C TRP A 232 -1.96 -1.19 -11.62
N LEU A 233 -2.18 -2.45 -11.28
CA LEU A 233 -3.13 -2.86 -10.26
C LEU A 233 -2.56 -2.59 -8.88
N SER A 234 -3.19 -1.73 -8.09
CA SER A 234 -2.73 -1.36 -6.75
C SER A 234 -2.92 -2.52 -5.76
N GLY A 235 -1.82 -3.05 -5.24
CA GLY A 235 -1.83 -4.18 -4.33
C GLY A 235 -2.57 -5.40 -4.89
N ALA A 236 -3.56 -5.91 -4.16
CA ALA A 236 -4.43 -6.99 -4.62
C ALA A 236 -5.52 -6.49 -5.61
N GLY A 237 -5.79 -5.21 -5.64
CA GLY A 237 -6.90 -4.56 -6.34
C GLY A 237 -8.04 -4.27 -5.34
N SER A 238 -9.14 -3.75 -5.80
CA SER A 238 -9.57 -3.47 -7.18
C SER A 238 -9.09 -2.12 -7.76
N ALA A 239 -8.46 -1.25 -6.97
CA ALA A 239 -7.99 0.04 -7.46
C ALA A 239 -6.91 -0.12 -8.55
N VAL A 240 -7.05 0.67 -9.61
CA VAL A 240 -6.08 0.79 -10.70
C VAL A 240 -5.36 2.13 -10.56
N ALA A 241 -4.04 2.10 -10.66
CA ALA A 241 -3.19 3.27 -10.51
C ALA A 241 -2.49 3.63 -11.81
N CYS A 242 -2.29 4.93 -12.06
CA CYS A 242 -1.39 5.46 -13.08
C CYS A 242 -0.45 6.50 -12.46
N ALA A 243 0.80 6.58 -12.95
CA ALA A 243 1.76 7.60 -12.57
C ALA A 243 1.92 8.65 -13.67
N THR A 244 1.96 9.95 -13.32
CA THR A 244 2.11 11.01 -14.30
C THR A 244 2.89 12.22 -13.76
N LEU A 245 3.65 12.89 -14.63
CA LEU A 245 4.33 14.15 -14.34
C LEU A 245 3.52 15.39 -14.78
N ALA A 246 2.45 15.19 -15.56
CA ALA A 246 1.67 16.29 -16.10
C ALA A 246 0.18 15.94 -16.21
N ARG A 247 -0.68 16.96 -16.07
CA ARG A 247 -2.13 16.87 -16.32
C ARG A 247 -2.82 15.68 -15.61
N PRO A 248 -2.65 15.50 -14.29
CA PRO A 248 -3.23 14.36 -13.58
C PRO A 248 -4.76 14.30 -13.69
N ASP A 249 -5.45 15.45 -13.76
CA ASP A 249 -6.90 15.49 -13.94
C ASP A 249 -7.34 14.93 -15.31
N ARG A 250 -6.56 15.15 -16.38
CA ARG A 250 -6.82 14.55 -17.68
C ARG A 250 -6.69 13.02 -17.63
N VAL A 251 -5.67 12.53 -16.92
CA VAL A 251 -5.47 11.09 -16.71
C VAL A 251 -6.64 10.52 -15.90
N ALA A 252 -7.05 11.20 -14.82
CA ALA A 252 -8.18 10.79 -13.98
C ALA A 252 -9.49 10.68 -14.78
N ASN A 253 -9.80 11.69 -15.59
CA ASN A 253 -10.99 11.69 -16.43
C ASN A 253 -10.96 10.57 -17.48
N ALA A 254 -9.81 10.31 -18.10
CA ALA A 254 -9.66 9.23 -19.07
C ALA A 254 -9.83 7.84 -18.42
N MET A 255 -9.21 7.62 -17.26
CA MET A 255 -9.37 6.37 -16.49
C MET A 255 -10.84 6.16 -16.08
N ALA A 256 -11.51 7.20 -15.59
CA ALA A 256 -12.91 7.13 -15.20
C ALA A 256 -13.83 6.80 -16.39
N SER A 257 -13.60 7.43 -17.55
CA SER A 257 -14.39 7.19 -18.77
C SER A 257 -14.17 5.79 -19.39
N ALA A 258 -13.06 5.15 -19.08
CA ALA A 258 -12.75 3.78 -19.55
C ALA A 258 -13.27 2.66 -18.64
N CYS A 259 -13.93 3.03 -17.54
CA CYS A 259 -14.50 2.09 -16.58
C CYS A 259 -16.03 2.17 -16.64
N ASP A 260 -16.68 1.09 -17.05
CA ASP A 260 -18.14 0.98 -17.14
C ASP A 260 -18.83 0.80 -15.78
N LEU A 261 -18.12 0.98 -14.67
CA LEU A 261 -18.67 0.85 -13.33
C LEU A 261 -19.15 2.21 -12.81
N ASP A 262 -20.45 2.42 -12.72
CA ASP A 262 -21.12 3.66 -12.27
C ASP A 262 -20.64 4.19 -10.90
N THR A 263 -20.03 3.33 -10.08
CA THR A 263 -19.61 3.65 -8.71
C THR A 263 -18.09 3.83 -8.58
N ALA A 264 -17.33 3.88 -9.68
CA ALA A 264 -15.89 4.09 -9.65
C ALA A 264 -15.58 5.58 -9.42
N CYS A 265 -14.63 5.86 -8.52
CA CYS A 265 -14.17 7.22 -8.22
C CYS A 265 -12.70 7.38 -8.63
N ALA A 266 -12.40 8.43 -9.39
CA ALA A 266 -11.02 8.78 -9.72
C ALA A 266 -10.50 9.85 -8.76
N ILE A 267 -9.31 9.61 -8.16
CA ILE A 267 -8.65 10.57 -7.26
C ILE A 267 -7.18 10.76 -7.66
N VAL A 268 -6.69 11.97 -7.42
CA VAL A 268 -5.27 12.31 -7.64
C VAL A 268 -4.58 12.45 -6.29
N LEU A 269 -3.50 11.71 -6.08
CA LEU A 269 -2.74 11.71 -4.84
C LEU A 269 -1.26 12.06 -5.08
N ARG A 270 -0.58 12.51 -4.03
CA ARG A 270 0.88 12.66 -3.97
C ARG A 270 1.45 11.66 -2.97
N ALA A 271 2.74 11.40 -3.06
CA ALA A 271 3.41 10.56 -2.10
C ALA A 271 3.43 11.19 -0.70
N ASP A 272 3.25 10.39 0.33
CA ASP A 272 3.57 10.75 1.71
C ASP A 272 5.00 10.31 2.01
N ASN A 273 5.91 11.25 2.23
CA ASN A 273 7.33 10.95 2.49
C ASN A 273 7.66 10.75 3.98
N GLN A 274 6.67 10.68 4.85
CA GLN A 274 6.88 10.60 6.31
C GLN A 274 6.50 9.24 6.92
N GLY A 275 5.51 8.57 6.33
CA GLY A 275 4.94 7.34 6.87
C GLY A 275 4.14 7.56 8.15
N VAL A 276 4.11 6.55 9.01
CA VAL A 276 3.35 6.58 10.27
C VAL A 276 3.82 7.72 11.19
N ARG A 277 2.85 8.41 11.82
CA ARG A 277 3.07 9.55 12.75
C ARG A 277 2.21 9.42 13.98
N ILE A 278 2.82 9.68 15.15
CA ILE A 278 2.09 9.86 16.41
C ILE A 278 1.59 11.31 16.43
N LEU A 279 0.29 11.50 16.56
CA LEU A 279 -0.33 12.83 16.69
C LEU A 279 -0.30 13.26 18.17
N LYS A 280 0.03 14.51 18.39
CA LYS A 280 0.03 15.13 19.73
C LYS A 280 -1.38 15.51 20.16
#